data_ad8b529a0e54a323462c4a6d9e0604f2
#
_entry.id   ad8b529a0e54a323462c4a6d9e0604f2
#
_cell.length_a   1.000
_cell.length_b   1.000
_cell.length_c   1.000
_cell.angle_alpha   90.00
_cell.angle_beta   90.00
_cell.angle_gamma   90.00
#
_symmetry.space_group_name_H-M   'P 1'
#
loop_
_entity.id
_entity.type
_entity.pdbx_description
1 polymer ?
#
loop_
_entity_poly.entity_id
_entity_poly.type
_entity_poly.pdbx_seq_one_letter_code
_entity_poly.pdbx_strand_id
1 'polypeptide(L)'
;MIVFSETNDLKSLPLSLSGVILGIMLAVADYNVNWMAASALVLSAVLIHMYMASESRWFLLASVASSVLTVYLSYGRIFCLESLILLLFAYFVLRLSKGAGNSGRIVDGVMTGLVNGPVALLGAYFVCSHTFGSWVLLLPALSIGLLCVAAHGTEDGYGRIALSMLVISGLGLMVAFSFMRMLDPMHFLYVLTIPFFVLALIRLYKKKGQASDNMKSSLVLYIFALAVLTGIGFTAYLF
;
A
#
# COMPACT_ATOMS: atom_id res chain seq x y z
N MET A 1 -1.69 -0.36 -28.47
CA MET A 1 -0.43 -0.74 -27.78
C MET A 1 -0.34 0.17 -26.58
N ILE A 2 -0.82 -0.30 -25.43
CA ILE A 2 -0.93 0.51 -24.22
C ILE A 2 0.42 0.42 -23.51
N VAL A 3 1.09 1.55 -23.38
CA VAL A 3 2.39 1.69 -22.74
C VAL A 3 2.23 1.47 -21.22
N PHE A 4 2.33 0.22 -20.81
CA PHE A 4 2.50 -0.20 -19.42
C PHE A 4 3.99 -0.30 -19.11
N SER A 5 4.81 0.68 -19.46
CA SER A 5 6.24 0.37 -19.48
C SER A 5 6.99 0.74 -18.21
N GLU A 6 6.46 1.57 -17.31
CA GLU A 6 7.37 2.13 -16.30
C GLU A 6 6.88 2.15 -14.84
N THR A 7 5.59 1.96 -14.57
CA THR A 7 5.06 2.02 -13.21
C THR A 7 5.26 0.76 -12.39
N ASN A 8 5.51 -0.37 -13.04
CA ASN A 8 5.64 -1.69 -12.42
C ASN A 8 7.09 -2.22 -12.38
N ASP A 9 8.07 -1.32 -12.33
CA ASP A 9 9.44 -1.72 -12.11
C ASP A 9 9.60 -2.28 -10.68
N LEU A 10 10.53 -3.21 -10.50
CA LEU A 10 10.90 -3.78 -9.19
C LEU A 10 11.15 -2.70 -8.11
N LYS A 11 11.51 -1.49 -8.54
CA LYS A 11 11.64 -0.33 -7.65
C LYS A 11 10.34 0.11 -7.00
N SER A 12 9.18 -0.23 -7.55
CA SER A 12 7.87 0.09 -6.99
C SER A 12 7.30 -1.03 -6.09
N LEU A 13 7.97 -2.18 -6.01
CA LEU A 13 7.58 -3.28 -5.11
C LEU A 13 7.36 -2.84 -3.64
N PRO A 14 8.22 -2.00 -3.05
CA PRO A 14 8.01 -1.52 -1.68
C PRO A 14 6.69 -0.77 -1.51
N LEU A 15 6.23 -0.06 -2.55
CA LEU A 15 4.94 0.64 -2.53
C LEU A 15 3.77 -0.35 -2.39
N SER A 16 3.77 -1.41 -3.20
CA SER A 16 2.74 -2.44 -3.17
C SER A 16 2.72 -3.22 -1.85
N LEU A 17 3.86 -3.34 -1.18
CA LEU A 17 3.98 -4.03 0.10
C LEU A 17 3.66 -3.16 1.32
N SER A 18 3.70 -1.83 1.19
CA SER A 18 3.56 -0.91 2.34
C SER A 18 2.27 -1.13 3.12
N GLY A 19 1.13 -1.22 2.42
CA GLY A 19 -0.17 -1.45 3.05
C GLY A 19 -0.25 -2.83 3.70
N VAL A 20 0.24 -3.87 3.02
CA VAL A 20 0.23 -5.26 3.52
C VAL A 20 1.07 -5.38 4.78
N ILE A 21 2.31 -4.88 4.77
CA ILE A 21 3.22 -4.94 5.91
C ILE A 21 2.64 -4.18 7.10
N LEU A 22 2.16 -2.96 6.89
CA LEU A 22 1.55 -2.19 7.97
C LEU A 22 0.32 -2.87 8.54
N GLY A 23 -0.55 -3.44 7.70
CA GLY A 23 -1.72 -4.19 8.14
C GLY A 23 -1.37 -5.41 8.98
N ILE A 24 -0.35 -6.20 8.58
CA ILE A 24 0.15 -7.33 9.38
C ILE A 24 0.69 -6.85 10.72
N MET A 25 1.53 -5.81 10.73
CA MET A 25 2.15 -5.31 11.97
C MET A 25 1.11 -4.74 12.95
N LEU A 26 0.08 -4.05 12.45
CA LEU A 26 -1.03 -3.59 13.29
C LEU A 26 -1.86 -4.76 13.82
N ALA A 27 -2.05 -5.82 13.04
CA ALA A 27 -2.68 -7.04 13.52
C ALA A 27 -1.85 -7.73 14.61
N VAL A 28 -0.52 -7.76 14.48
CA VAL A 28 0.41 -8.28 15.51
C VAL A 28 0.30 -7.47 16.80
N ALA A 29 0.14 -6.15 16.70
CA ALA A 29 -0.01 -5.29 17.88
C ALA A 29 -1.31 -5.56 18.66
N ASP A 30 -2.37 -5.96 17.96
CA ASP A 30 -3.70 -6.13 18.56
C ASP A 30 -4.02 -7.59 18.94
N TYR A 31 -3.42 -8.59 18.26
CA TYR A 31 -3.82 -10.01 18.33
C TYR A 31 -2.66 -10.98 18.12
N ASN A 32 -2.91 -12.24 18.47
CA ASN A 32 -2.06 -13.35 18.02
C ASN A 32 -2.28 -13.59 16.52
N VAL A 33 -1.22 -13.42 15.76
CA VAL A 33 -1.27 -13.49 14.28
C VAL A 33 -0.96 -14.89 13.78
N ASN A 34 -1.70 -15.33 12.79
CA ASN A 34 -1.36 -16.52 12.02
C ASN A 34 -0.21 -16.20 11.02
N TRP A 35 1.03 -16.47 11.43
CA TRP A 35 2.22 -16.18 10.64
C TRP A 35 2.28 -16.92 9.30
N MET A 36 1.63 -18.11 9.21
CA MET A 36 1.55 -18.83 7.93
C MET A 36 0.66 -18.08 6.93
N ALA A 37 -0.49 -17.58 7.38
CA ALA A 37 -1.37 -16.76 6.55
C ALA A 37 -0.71 -15.42 6.19
N ALA A 38 -0.01 -14.77 7.14
CA ALA A 38 0.71 -13.55 6.90
C ALA A 38 1.82 -13.70 5.84
N SER A 39 2.63 -14.77 5.94
CA SER A 39 3.69 -15.03 4.96
C SER A 39 3.14 -15.36 3.57
N ALA A 40 2.06 -16.14 3.50
CA ALA A 40 1.39 -16.44 2.24
C ALA A 40 0.78 -15.18 1.60
N LEU A 41 0.25 -14.26 2.40
CA LEU A 41 -0.26 -12.98 1.93
C LEU A 41 0.84 -12.08 1.35
N VAL A 42 1.98 -11.97 2.03
CA VAL A 42 3.13 -11.22 1.50
C VAL A 42 3.62 -11.84 0.19
N LEU A 43 3.72 -13.16 0.12
CA LEU A 43 4.07 -13.85 -1.12
C LEU A 43 3.06 -13.56 -2.24
N SER A 44 1.76 -13.57 -1.94
CA SER A 44 0.71 -13.22 -2.91
C SER A 44 0.89 -11.80 -3.42
N ALA A 45 1.14 -10.82 -2.54
CA ALA A 45 1.35 -9.44 -2.92
C ALA A 45 2.58 -9.26 -3.83
N VAL A 46 3.68 -9.96 -3.54
CA VAL A 46 4.88 -9.97 -4.39
C VAL A 46 4.57 -10.58 -5.75
N LEU A 47 3.89 -11.73 -5.80
CA LEU A 47 3.55 -12.41 -7.06
C LEU A 47 2.58 -11.60 -7.92
N ILE A 48 1.60 -10.91 -7.31
CA ILE A 48 0.71 -9.98 -8.01
C ILE A 48 1.52 -8.84 -8.61
N HIS A 49 2.44 -8.26 -7.84
CA HIS A 49 3.31 -7.20 -8.33
C HIS A 49 4.18 -7.68 -9.51
N MET A 50 4.79 -8.86 -9.39
CA MET A 50 5.60 -9.47 -10.47
C MET A 50 4.77 -9.77 -11.71
N TYR A 51 3.52 -10.20 -11.53
CA TYR A 51 2.59 -10.36 -12.67
C TYR A 51 2.31 -9.01 -13.34
N MET A 52 2.04 -7.96 -12.57
CA MET A 52 1.78 -6.63 -13.11
C MET A 52 3.00 -6.06 -13.86
N ALA A 53 4.23 -6.38 -13.40
CA ALA A 53 5.47 -5.94 -14.04
C ALA A 53 5.81 -6.73 -15.31
N SER A 54 5.57 -8.04 -15.33
CA SER A 54 6.06 -8.92 -16.41
C SER A 54 4.97 -9.41 -17.36
N GLU A 55 3.69 -9.26 -16.99
CA GLU A 55 2.50 -9.81 -17.68
C GLU A 55 2.58 -11.33 -17.93
N SER A 56 3.45 -12.03 -17.22
CA SER A 56 3.69 -13.46 -17.40
C SER A 56 2.55 -14.28 -16.79
N ARG A 57 1.99 -15.21 -17.60
CA ARG A 57 0.92 -16.12 -17.17
C ARG A 57 1.32 -17.00 -15.98
N TRP A 58 2.61 -17.29 -15.82
CA TRP A 58 3.12 -18.08 -14.70
C TRP A 58 3.00 -17.31 -13.39
N PHE A 59 3.31 -16.02 -13.38
CA PHE A 59 3.10 -15.18 -12.20
C PHE A 59 1.62 -14.99 -11.88
N LEU A 60 0.74 -14.92 -12.88
CA LEU A 60 -0.70 -14.90 -12.66
C LEU A 60 -1.16 -16.18 -11.95
N LEU A 61 -0.81 -17.35 -12.47
CA LEU A 61 -1.18 -18.63 -11.86
C LEU A 61 -0.61 -18.76 -10.45
N ALA A 62 0.65 -18.39 -10.25
CA ALA A 62 1.30 -18.42 -8.93
C ALA A 62 0.61 -17.45 -7.94
N SER A 63 0.23 -16.24 -8.39
CA SER A 63 -0.48 -15.27 -7.55
C SER A 63 -1.86 -15.76 -7.13
N VAL A 64 -2.61 -16.35 -8.04
CA VAL A 64 -3.91 -16.96 -7.74
C VAL A 64 -3.76 -18.11 -6.75
N ALA A 65 -2.81 -19.03 -7.00
CA ALA A 65 -2.57 -20.16 -6.11
C ALA A 65 -2.15 -19.70 -4.70
N SER A 66 -1.27 -18.70 -4.61
CA SER A 66 -0.83 -18.13 -3.33
C SER A 66 -1.96 -17.38 -2.61
N SER A 67 -2.82 -16.68 -3.34
CA SER A 67 -4.00 -16.01 -2.77
C SER A 67 -4.99 -17.02 -2.21
N VAL A 68 -5.27 -18.09 -2.94
CA VAL A 68 -6.12 -19.20 -2.47
C VAL A 68 -5.53 -19.86 -1.21
N LEU A 69 -4.20 -20.10 -1.21
CA LEU A 69 -3.50 -20.64 -0.04
C LEU A 69 -3.60 -19.70 1.16
N THR A 70 -3.43 -18.39 0.98
CA THR A 70 -3.56 -17.37 2.03
C THR A 70 -4.94 -17.48 2.69
N VAL A 71 -5.97 -17.55 1.87
CA VAL A 71 -7.34 -17.63 2.35
C VAL A 71 -7.61 -18.95 3.06
N TYR A 72 -7.12 -20.06 2.53
CA TYR A 72 -7.23 -21.37 3.16
C TYR A 72 -6.56 -21.42 4.54
N LEU A 73 -5.36 -20.86 4.66
CA LEU A 73 -4.61 -20.77 5.91
C LEU A 73 -5.26 -19.82 6.93
N SER A 74 -5.98 -18.81 6.44
CA SER A 74 -6.62 -17.80 7.29
C SER A 74 -7.93 -18.31 7.92
N TYR A 75 -8.87 -18.83 7.12
CA TYR A 75 -10.25 -19.01 7.58
C TYR A 75 -10.91 -20.35 7.33
N GLY A 76 -10.28 -21.23 6.57
CA GLY A 76 -11.01 -22.37 6.04
C GLY A 76 -12.08 -21.95 5.01
N ARG A 77 -13.02 -22.84 4.74
CA ARG A 77 -13.77 -22.90 3.47
C ARG A 77 -14.76 -21.77 3.17
N ILE A 78 -15.32 -21.07 4.15
CA ILE A 78 -16.45 -20.15 3.93
C ILE A 78 -15.97 -18.74 3.58
N PHE A 79 -14.97 -18.22 4.28
CA PHE A 79 -14.40 -16.90 3.99
C PHE A 79 -13.46 -16.86 2.78
N CYS A 80 -13.01 -18.03 2.30
CA CYS A 80 -12.30 -18.17 1.03
C CYS A 80 -13.05 -17.52 -0.14
N LEU A 81 -14.33 -17.74 -0.23
CA LEU A 81 -15.14 -17.29 -1.35
C LEU A 81 -15.26 -15.76 -1.36
N GLU A 82 -15.49 -15.14 -0.21
CA GLU A 82 -15.65 -13.69 -0.09
C GLU A 82 -14.35 -12.95 -0.39
N SER A 83 -13.21 -13.43 0.13
CA SER A 83 -11.90 -12.83 -0.16
C SER A 83 -11.48 -13.01 -1.61
N LEU A 84 -11.81 -14.17 -2.22
CA LEU A 84 -11.57 -14.42 -3.64
C LEU A 84 -12.44 -13.50 -4.52
N ILE A 85 -13.69 -13.27 -4.15
CA ILE A 85 -14.59 -12.33 -4.83
C ILE A 85 -14.04 -10.91 -4.73
N LEU A 86 -13.57 -10.49 -3.55
CA LEU A 86 -12.96 -9.16 -3.37
C LEU A 86 -11.68 -8.98 -4.18
N LEU A 87 -10.83 -10.01 -4.25
CA LEU A 87 -9.62 -10.01 -5.08
C LEU A 87 -9.95 -9.97 -6.57
N LEU A 88 -10.93 -10.74 -7.02
CA LEU A 88 -11.41 -10.74 -8.40
C LEU A 88 -12.07 -9.41 -8.74
N PHE A 89 -12.84 -8.82 -7.82
CA PHE A 89 -13.44 -7.52 -7.99
C PHE A 89 -12.38 -6.41 -8.08
N ALA A 90 -11.39 -6.41 -7.19
CA ALA A 90 -10.27 -5.48 -7.25
C ALA A 90 -9.48 -5.62 -8.58
N TYR A 91 -9.22 -6.85 -9.01
CA TYR A 91 -8.58 -7.13 -10.31
C TYR A 91 -9.43 -6.64 -11.50
N PHE A 92 -10.75 -6.85 -11.45
CA PHE A 92 -11.68 -6.43 -12.50
C PHE A 92 -11.77 -4.89 -12.58
N VAL A 93 -11.85 -4.22 -11.44
CA VAL A 93 -11.86 -2.74 -11.35
C VAL A 93 -10.54 -2.17 -11.86
N LEU A 94 -9.39 -2.76 -11.49
CA LEU A 94 -8.07 -2.37 -12.02
C LEU A 94 -8.00 -2.55 -13.55
N ARG A 95 -8.64 -3.56 -14.09
CA ARG A 95 -8.63 -3.81 -15.54
C ARG A 95 -9.58 -2.89 -16.32
N LEU A 96 -10.69 -2.48 -15.73
CA LEU A 96 -11.63 -1.52 -16.33
C LEU A 96 -11.06 -0.09 -16.36
N SER A 97 -10.30 0.31 -15.34
CA SER A 97 -9.65 1.62 -15.28
C SER A 97 -8.63 1.81 -16.41
N LYS A 98 -8.02 0.72 -16.88
CA LYS A 98 -7.05 0.71 -17.99
C LYS A 98 -7.61 1.14 -19.37
N GLY A 99 -8.93 1.14 -19.55
CA GLY A 99 -9.58 1.44 -20.84
C GLY A 99 -10.05 2.88 -21.03
N ALA A 100 -9.94 3.75 -20.05
CA ALA A 100 -10.72 5.00 -19.98
C ALA A 100 -10.00 6.30 -20.47
N GLY A 101 -8.89 6.23 -21.22
CA GLY A 101 -8.25 7.41 -21.82
C GLY A 101 -7.66 8.39 -20.80
N ASN A 102 -7.69 9.72 -21.08
CA ASN A 102 -7.11 10.73 -20.17
C ASN A 102 -7.83 10.85 -18.81
N SER A 103 -9.14 10.61 -18.77
CA SER A 103 -9.89 10.47 -17.51
C SER A 103 -9.48 9.20 -16.78
N GLY A 104 -8.95 8.19 -17.48
CA GLY A 104 -8.46 6.95 -16.94
C GLY A 104 -7.23 7.10 -16.06
N ARG A 105 -6.37 8.08 -16.29
CA ARG A 105 -5.16 8.30 -15.48
C ARG A 105 -5.48 8.68 -14.04
N ILE A 106 -6.43 9.59 -13.84
CA ILE A 106 -6.87 9.97 -12.48
C ILE A 106 -7.53 8.80 -11.80
N VAL A 107 -8.40 8.07 -12.51
CA VAL A 107 -9.07 6.88 -12.00
C VAL A 107 -8.05 5.80 -11.65
N ASP A 108 -7.05 5.58 -12.49
CA ASP A 108 -5.98 4.60 -12.26
C ASP A 108 -5.15 4.95 -11.01
N GLY A 109 -4.77 6.23 -10.85
CA GLY A 109 -4.09 6.71 -9.66
C GLY A 109 -4.91 6.51 -8.39
N VAL A 110 -6.20 6.88 -8.41
CA VAL A 110 -7.11 6.69 -7.27
C VAL A 110 -7.30 5.21 -6.96
N MET A 111 -7.47 4.36 -7.96
CA MET A 111 -7.60 2.91 -7.78
C MET A 111 -6.32 2.27 -7.25
N THR A 112 -5.16 2.68 -7.73
CA THR A 112 -3.86 2.27 -7.20
C THR A 112 -3.74 2.64 -5.71
N GLY A 113 -4.16 3.85 -5.34
CA GLY A 113 -4.21 4.28 -3.95
C GLY A 113 -5.17 3.47 -3.09
N LEU A 114 -6.38 3.18 -3.57
CA LEU A 114 -7.36 2.38 -2.85
C LEU A 114 -6.89 0.93 -2.65
N VAL A 115 -6.28 0.34 -3.67
CA VAL A 115 -5.79 -1.05 -3.59
C VAL A 115 -4.59 -1.17 -2.65
N ASN A 116 -3.58 -0.32 -2.79
CA ASN A 116 -2.35 -0.40 -1.99
C ASN A 116 -2.49 0.19 -0.57
N GLY A 117 -3.48 1.04 -0.33
CA GLY A 117 -3.80 1.58 0.99
C GLY A 117 -4.92 0.79 1.67
N PRO A 118 -6.18 1.22 1.54
CA PRO A 118 -7.30 0.62 2.28
C PRO A 118 -7.46 -0.88 2.06
N VAL A 119 -7.46 -1.36 0.83
CA VAL A 119 -7.68 -2.79 0.54
C VAL A 119 -6.53 -3.64 1.04
N ALA A 120 -5.29 -3.23 0.78
CA ALA A 120 -4.11 -3.98 1.20
C ALA A 120 -3.96 -3.99 2.72
N LEU A 121 -4.09 -2.83 3.38
CA LEU A 121 -3.92 -2.74 4.83
C LEU A 121 -5.04 -3.44 5.59
N LEU A 122 -6.30 -3.10 5.29
CA LEU A 122 -7.45 -3.70 6.00
C LEU A 122 -7.59 -5.17 5.67
N GLY A 123 -7.32 -5.57 4.42
CA GLY A 123 -7.29 -6.97 4.03
C GLY A 123 -6.21 -7.77 4.75
N ALA A 124 -4.99 -7.21 4.86
CA ALA A 124 -3.90 -7.85 5.60
C ALA A 124 -4.19 -7.94 7.10
N TYR A 125 -4.71 -6.87 7.69
CA TYR A 125 -5.15 -6.87 9.07
C TYR A 125 -6.22 -7.93 9.32
N PHE A 126 -7.24 -7.99 8.46
CA PHE A 126 -8.34 -8.95 8.56
C PHE A 126 -7.86 -10.41 8.42
N VAL A 127 -7.01 -10.70 7.43
CA VAL A 127 -6.44 -12.04 7.22
C VAL A 127 -5.66 -12.52 8.44
N CYS A 128 -4.98 -11.62 9.12
CA CYS A 128 -4.12 -11.96 10.26
C CYS A 128 -4.86 -11.98 11.60
N SER A 129 -5.84 -11.09 11.81
CA SER A 129 -6.52 -10.91 13.11
C SER A 129 -7.90 -11.55 13.16
N HIS A 130 -8.47 -11.94 12.03
CA HIS A 130 -9.84 -12.44 11.89
C HIS A 130 -10.93 -11.43 12.31
N THR A 131 -10.59 -10.16 12.39
CA THR A 131 -11.51 -9.07 12.73
C THR A 131 -11.27 -7.88 11.83
N PHE A 132 -12.29 -7.04 11.63
CA PHE A 132 -12.11 -5.78 10.89
C PHE A 132 -11.41 -4.67 11.71
N GLY A 133 -11.17 -4.96 12.98
CA GLY A 133 -10.55 -3.99 13.88
C GLY A 133 -11.42 -2.76 14.16
N SER A 134 -10.77 -1.71 14.66
CA SER A 134 -11.40 -0.42 14.93
C SER A 134 -11.47 0.43 13.64
N TRP A 135 -12.50 1.27 13.50
CA TRP A 135 -12.61 2.26 12.43
C TRP A 135 -11.37 3.19 12.33
N VAL A 136 -10.63 3.32 13.42
CA VAL A 136 -9.38 4.11 13.48
C VAL A 136 -8.32 3.58 12.49
N LEU A 137 -8.38 2.30 12.10
CA LEU A 137 -7.51 1.71 11.07
C LEU A 137 -7.72 2.31 9.67
N LEU A 138 -8.85 2.98 9.45
CA LEU A 138 -9.06 3.71 8.20
C LEU A 138 -8.06 4.87 8.03
N LEU A 139 -7.57 5.46 9.12
CA LEU A 139 -6.62 6.58 9.05
C LEU A 139 -5.28 6.18 8.40
N PRO A 140 -4.56 5.14 8.89
CA PRO A 140 -3.33 4.70 8.25
C PRO A 140 -3.60 4.09 6.87
N ALA A 141 -4.74 3.44 6.67
CA ALA A 141 -5.14 2.89 5.39
C ALA A 141 -5.31 3.98 4.31
N LEU A 142 -6.04 5.05 4.62
CA LEU A 142 -6.18 6.21 3.75
C LEU A 142 -4.87 6.99 3.61
N SER A 143 -4.06 7.07 4.67
CA SER A 143 -2.73 7.69 4.62
C SER A 143 -1.87 7.03 3.53
N ILE A 144 -1.68 5.72 3.60
CA ILE A 144 -0.92 4.96 2.59
C ILE A 144 -1.56 5.12 1.21
N GLY A 145 -2.90 5.06 1.12
CA GLY A 145 -3.61 5.26 -0.14
C GLY A 145 -3.32 6.61 -0.80
N LEU A 146 -3.42 7.72 -0.06
CA LEU A 146 -3.11 9.05 -0.58
C LEU A 146 -1.66 9.20 -1.02
N LEU A 147 -0.74 8.62 -0.27
CA LEU A 147 0.68 8.61 -0.61
C LEU A 147 0.95 7.79 -1.88
N CYS A 148 0.25 6.67 -2.07
CA CYS A 148 0.31 5.87 -3.31
C CYS A 148 -0.23 6.65 -4.51
N VAL A 149 -1.36 7.38 -4.35
CA VAL A 149 -1.87 8.30 -5.39
C VAL A 149 -0.83 9.36 -5.73
N ALA A 150 -0.17 9.94 -4.73
CA ALA A 150 0.87 10.94 -4.96
C ALA A 150 2.07 10.34 -5.72
N ALA A 151 2.53 9.14 -5.36
CA ALA A 151 3.63 8.47 -6.05
C ALA A 151 3.28 8.16 -7.51
N HIS A 152 2.05 7.70 -7.78
CA HIS A 152 1.56 7.46 -9.14
C HIS A 152 1.42 8.77 -9.93
N GLY A 153 0.86 9.80 -9.32
CA GLY A 153 0.65 11.11 -9.94
C GLY A 153 1.94 11.84 -10.34
N THR A 154 3.11 11.41 -9.83
CA THR A 154 4.41 11.95 -10.28
C THR A 154 4.70 11.60 -11.73
N GLU A 155 4.23 10.47 -12.21
CA GLU A 155 4.37 10.00 -13.60
C GLU A 155 3.28 10.59 -14.50
N ASP A 156 2.07 10.69 -13.98
CA ASP A 156 0.91 11.23 -14.70
C ASP A 156 0.91 12.74 -14.86
N GLY A 157 1.91 13.42 -14.30
CA GLY A 157 2.06 14.86 -14.42
C GLY A 157 1.08 15.67 -13.57
N TYR A 158 0.64 15.14 -12.42
CA TYR A 158 -0.16 15.90 -11.46
C TYR A 158 0.53 17.20 -11.09
N GLY A 159 -0.24 18.24 -10.88
CA GLY A 159 0.29 19.54 -10.44
C GLY A 159 1.02 19.42 -9.11
N ARG A 160 2.14 20.14 -8.97
CA ARG A 160 2.98 20.11 -7.75
C ARG A 160 2.21 20.41 -6.47
N ILE A 161 1.23 21.31 -6.55
CA ILE A 161 0.37 21.66 -5.40
C ILE A 161 -0.49 20.45 -5.01
N ALA A 162 -1.11 19.78 -5.98
CA ALA A 162 -1.92 18.59 -5.71
C ALA A 162 -1.08 17.46 -5.09
N LEU A 163 0.11 17.20 -5.62
CA LEU A 163 1.04 16.21 -5.06
C LEU A 163 1.46 16.57 -3.63
N SER A 164 1.79 17.84 -3.37
CA SER A 164 2.13 18.30 -2.02
C SER A 164 0.98 18.11 -1.06
N MET A 165 -0.25 18.45 -1.47
CA MET A 165 -1.44 18.27 -0.64
C MET A 165 -1.68 16.80 -0.31
N LEU A 166 -1.56 15.90 -1.29
CA LEU A 166 -1.71 14.45 -1.07
C LEU A 166 -0.69 13.93 -0.05
N VAL A 167 0.58 14.34 -0.20
CA VAL A 167 1.66 13.88 0.69
C VAL A 167 1.48 14.43 2.11
N ILE A 168 1.14 15.72 2.26
CA ILE A 168 0.89 16.34 3.57
C ILE A 168 -0.35 15.74 4.23
N SER A 169 -1.44 15.52 3.47
CA SER A 169 -2.67 14.91 4.00
C SER A 169 -2.42 13.47 4.44
N GLY A 170 -1.64 12.70 3.67
CA GLY A 170 -1.26 11.33 4.05
C GLY A 170 -0.49 11.31 5.37
N LEU A 171 0.51 12.18 5.54
CA LEU A 171 1.24 12.29 6.81
C LEU A 171 0.32 12.75 7.94
N GLY A 172 -0.56 13.73 7.70
CA GLY A 172 -1.53 14.21 8.68
C GLY A 172 -2.45 13.12 9.21
N LEU A 173 -2.93 12.22 8.34
CA LEU A 173 -3.74 11.07 8.75
C LEU A 173 -2.94 10.07 9.60
N MET A 174 -1.66 9.86 9.30
CA MET A 174 -0.80 9.00 10.12
C MET A 174 -0.56 9.59 11.51
N VAL A 175 -0.35 10.90 11.58
CA VAL A 175 -0.24 11.64 12.85
C VAL A 175 -1.55 11.50 13.64
N ALA A 176 -2.70 11.74 13.02
CA ALA A 176 -4.00 11.58 13.67
C ALA A 176 -4.22 10.17 14.20
N PHE A 177 -3.81 9.14 13.44
CA PHE A 177 -3.87 7.75 13.88
C PHE A 177 -3.08 7.52 15.17
N SER A 178 -1.83 8.02 15.22
CA SER A 178 -0.97 7.86 16.40
C SER A 178 -1.56 8.56 17.62
N PHE A 179 -2.16 9.73 17.47
CA PHE A 179 -2.86 10.42 18.56
C PHE A 179 -4.10 9.67 19.05
N MET A 180 -4.85 9.03 18.13
CA MET A 180 -6.06 8.29 18.51
C MET A 180 -5.79 6.94 19.17
N ARG A 181 -4.62 6.34 18.93
CA ARG A 181 -4.22 5.03 19.50
C ARG A 181 -3.54 5.13 20.86
N MET A 182 -3.53 6.28 21.50
CA MET A 182 -2.83 6.59 22.75
C MET A 182 -1.35 6.97 22.58
N LEU A 183 -1.03 8.06 23.24
CA LEU A 183 0.20 8.86 23.23
C LEU A 183 1.43 8.15 23.80
N ASP A 184 1.82 7.02 23.20
CA ASP A 184 3.12 6.47 23.53
C ASP A 184 4.20 7.03 22.58
N PRO A 185 5.37 7.42 23.11
CA PRO A 185 6.47 7.91 22.30
C PRO A 185 6.86 6.98 21.17
N MET A 186 6.75 5.66 21.35
CA MET A 186 7.07 4.66 20.32
C MET A 186 6.14 4.73 19.10
N HIS A 187 4.88 5.13 19.28
CA HIS A 187 3.94 5.32 18.16
C HIS A 187 4.36 6.43 17.19
N PHE A 188 5.29 7.29 17.60
CA PHE A 188 5.83 8.36 16.74
C PHE A 188 7.16 7.99 16.07
N LEU A 189 7.54 6.72 16.08
CA LEU A 189 8.80 6.26 15.48
C LEU A 189 8.89 6.62 13.99
N TYR A 190 7.74 6.75 13.31
CA TYR A 190 7.68 7.24 11.92
C TYR A 190 8.19 8.68 11.73
N VAL A 191 8.33 9.46 12.80
CA VAL A 191 8.96 10.81 12.74
C VAL A 191 10.37 10.72 12.17
N LEU A 192 11.04 9.58 12.33
CA LEU A 192 12.34 9.32 11.71
C LEU A 192 12.28 9.33 10.16
N THR A 193 11.07 9.24 9.56
CA THR A 193 10.89 9.38 8.11
C THR A 193 10.86 10.84 7.63
N ILE A 194 10.78 11.82 8.52
CA ILE A 194 10.72 13.25 8.15
C ILE A 194 11.83 13.67 7.19
N PRO A 195 13.11 13.27 7.34
CA PRO A 195 14.14 13.61 6.37
C PRO A 195 13.81 13.14 4.95
N PHE A 196 13.24 11.93 4.80
CA PHE A 196 12.82 11.40 3.51
C PHE A 196 11.61 12.17 2.96
N PHE A 197 10.67 12.55 3.82
CA PHE A 197 9.54 13.40 3.48
C PHE A 197 10.00 14.76 2.95
N VAL A 198 10.89 15.43 3.67
CA VAL A 198 11.46 16.73 3.26
C VAL A 198 12.21 16.58 1.93
N LEU A 199 13.00 15.52 1.77
CA LEU A 199 13.71 15.24 0.53
C LEU A 199 12.75 15.04 -0.65
N ALA A 200 11.64 14.31 -0.45
CA ALA A 200 10.62 14.11 -1.47
C ALA A 200 9.98 15.44 -1.87
N LEU A 201 9.63 16.30 -0.90
CA LEU A 201 9.10 17.64 -1.17
C LEU A 201 10.10 18.54 -1.91
N ILE A 202 11.36 18.57 -1.48
CA ILE A 202 12.41 19.35 -2.15
C ILE A 202 12.56 18.92 -3.61
N ARG A 203 12.54 17.60 -3.87
CA ARG A 203 12.63 17.04 -5.23
C ARG A 203 11.42 17.40 -6.08
N LEU A 204 10.24 17.49 -5.47
CA LEU A 204 9.01 17.93 -6.13
C LEU A 204 9.12 19.35 -6.70
N TYR A 205 9.87 20.23 -6.03
CA TYR A 205 10.04 21.62 -6.44
C TYR A 205 11.30 21.88 -7.29
N LYS A 206 12.20 20.90 -7.45
CA LYS A 206 13.36 21.02 -8.35
C LYS A 206 12.94 20.88 -9.81
N LYS A 207 13.72 21.55 -10.71
CA LYS A 207 13.41 21.76 -12.14
C LYS A 207 13.08 20.48 -12.93
N LYS A 208 12.19 20.65 -13.92
CA LYS A 208 11.74 19.67 -14.93
C LYS A 208 12.90 19.01 -15.69
N GLY A 209 12.79 17.68 -15.89
CA GLY A 209 13.51 16.94 -16.92
C GLY A 209 14.21 15.65 -16.46
N GLN A 210 14.79 15.59 -15.25
CA GLN A 210 15.37 14.36 -14.66
C GLN A 210 14.75 14.05 -13.29
N ALA A 211 13.68 14.78 -12.93
CA ALA A 211 13.14 14.81 -11.58
C ALA A 211 12.10 13.70 -11.32
N SER A 212 11.48 13.13 -12.37
CA SER A 212 10.36 12.20 -12.22
C SER A 212 10.77 10.90 -11.50
N ASP A 213 11.77 10.20 -12.02
CA ASP A 213 12.17 8.89 -11.48
C ASP A 213 12.79 8.99 -10.07
N ASN A 214 13.62 10.00 -9.86
CA ASN A 214 14.23 10.25 -8.55
C ASN A 214 13.20 10.69 -7.51
N MET A 215 12.14 11.37 -7.94
CA MET A 215 11.05 11.80 -7.07
C MET A 215 10.16 10.62 -6.69
N LYS A 216 9.77 9.80 -7.67
CA LYS A 216 9.01 8.56 -7.43
C LYS A 216 9.75 7.66 -6.47
N SER A 217 11.04 7.38 -6.74
CA SER A 217 11.86 6.51 -5.88
C SER A 217 11.94 7.05 -4.45
N SER A 218 11.99 8.37 -4.26
CA SER A 218 12.01 8.97 -2.92
C SER A 218 10.67 8.83 -2.20
N LEU A 219 9.55 9.00 -2.91
CA LEU A 219 8.22 8.81 -2.34
C LEU A 219 8.00 7.34 -1.99
N VAL A 220 8.37 6.41 -2.86
CA VAL A 220 8.27 4.97 -2.60
C VAL A 220 9.05 4.59 -1.35
N LEU A 221 10.29 5.06 -1.23
CA LEU A 221 11.12 4.80 -0.04
C LEU A 221 10.51 5.42 1.22
N TYR A 222 10.01 6.65 1.12
CA TYR A 222 9.34 7.33 2.22
C TYR A 222 8.10 6.56 2.69
N ILE A 223 7.22 6.14 1.77
CA ILE A 223 5.98 5.41 2.07
C ILE A 223 6.30 4.08 2.75
N PHE A 224 7.28 3.35 2.21
CA PHE A 224 7.69 2.08 2.78
C PHE A 224 8.30 2.25 4.18
N ALA A 225 9.20 3.21 4.36
CA ALA A 225 9.78 3.51 5.66
C ALA A 225 8.72 3.96 6.67
N LEU A 226 7.76 4.79 6.24
CA LEU A 226 6.63 5.21 7.06
C LEU A 226 5.81 4.01 7.53
N ALA A 227 5.45 3.10 6.62
CA ALA A 227 4.68 1.90 6.96
C ALA A 227 5.42 1.00 7.96
N VAL A 228 6.70 0.71 7.69
CA VAL A 228 7.52 -0.15 8.55
C VAL A 228 7.74 0.47 9.92
N LEU A 229 8.15 1.74 10.01
CA LEU A 229 8.43 2.40 11.28
C LEU A 229 7.16 2.63 12.11
N THR A 230 6.03 2.92 11.47
CA THR A 230 4.73 2.94 12.16
C THR A 230 4.42 1.56 12.73
N GLY A 231 4.54 0.51 11.92
CA GLY A 231 4.30 -0.86 12.38
C GLY A 231 5.20 -1.25 13.55
N ILE A 232 6.52 -1.00 13.46
CA ILE A 232 7.45 -1.26 14.56
C ILE A 232 7.05 -0.49 15.82
N GLY A 233 6.68 0.78 15.70
CA GLY A 233 6.24 1.59 16.83
C GLY A 233 5.04 1.00 17.57
N PHE A 234 4.10 0.42 16.84
CA PHE A 234 2.92 -0.23 17.45
C PHE A 234 3.19 -1.64 17.97
N THR A 235 4.20 -2.34 17.45
CA THR A 235 4.57 -3.70 17.93
C THR A 235 5.63 -3.69 19.03
N ALA A 236 6.29 -2.56 19.28
CA ALA A 236 7.40 -2.47 20.25
C ALA A 236 7.04 -2.86 21.69
N TYR A 237 5.76 -2.94 22.04
CA TYR A 237 5.29 -3.38 23.36
C TYR A 237 5.19 -4.89 23.54
N LEU A 238 5.36 -5.66 22.48
CA LEU A 238 5.26 -7.11 22.52
C LEU A 238 6.60 -7.77 22.88
N PHE A 239 7.66 -6.99 22.91
CA PHE A 239 9.03 -7.40 23.25
C PHE A 239 9.59 -6.60 24.42
#